data_f9d967f1482a99c27deb8a9da2890b1e
#
_entry.id   f9d967f1482a99c27deb8a9da2890b1e
#
_cell.length_a   1.000
_cell.length_b   1.000
_cell.length_c   1.000
_cell.angle_alpha   90.00
_cell.angle_beta   90.00
_cell.angle_gamma   90.00
#
_symmetry.space_group_name_H-M   'P 1'
#
loop_
_entity.id
_entity.type
_entity.pdbx_description
1 polymer ?
#
loop_
_entity_poly.entity_id
_entity_poly.type
_entity_poly.pdbx_seq_one_letter_code
_entity_poly.pdbx_strand_id
1 'polypeptide(L)'
;MIKLTQKKSRPRLDDRSNKGYFEFMNTVAHKHREDIREHILDTGQRIMASKGYSAVGLNEILTEAGVPKGSFYHYFGSKDAFGVAMLESYFDDYLANMDKTLSQPNCTMQQRLMHYWQQWQDTQSFQDCQGKCLAVKLGAEVADLSEAMRHTLEKGTAGIVARLTDAIEAGVAEGSLRTEEKPAVVAESLYQLWLGASVMVKIVRNKRPFASAMTLTQQMLNAAS
;
A
#
# COMPACT_ATOMS: atom_id res chain seq x y z
N MET A 1 0.83 66.75 -49.80
CA MET A 1 -0.13 65.75 -49.27
C MET A 1 0.65 64.54 -48.77
N ILE A 2 0.91 64.50 -47.50
CA ILE A 2 1.64 63.40 -46.86
C ILE A 2 0.64 62.64 -45.97
N LYS A 3 0.32 61.39 -46.34
CA LYS A 3 -0.54 60.52 -45.55
C LYS A 3 0.30 59.86 -44.44
N LEU A 4 -0.01 60.22 -43.17
CA LEU A 4 0.48 59.59 -41.96
C LEU A 4 -0.23 58.25 -41.78
N THR A 5 0.49 57.13 -41.89
CA THR A 5 0.02 55.80 -41.59
C THR A 5 0.06 55.61 -40.06
N GLN A 6 -1.09 55.48 -39.44
CA GLN A 6 -1.22 55.13 -38.01
C GLN A 6 -0.82 53.65 -37.79
N LYS A 7 0.21 53.44 -37.02
CA LYS A 7 0.66 52.12 -36.55
C LYS A 7 -0.26 51.66 -35.42
N LYS A 8 -1.17 50.72 -35.68
CA LYS A 8 -2.00 50.07 -34.67
C LYS A 8 -1.09 49.34 -33.66
N SER A 9 -1.06 49.82 -32.40
CA SER A 9 -0.44 49.13 -31.31
C SER A 9 -1.20 47.83 -30.97
N ARG A 10 -0.50 46.69 -30.96
CA ARG A 10 -1.05 45.43 -30.47
C ARG A 10 -1.31 45.55 -28.97
N PRO A 11 -2.45 45.06 -28.42
CA PRO A 11 -2.69 45.11 -26.99
C PRO A 11 -1.62 44.23 -26.27
N ARG A 12 -0.99 44.78 -25.23
CA ARG A 12 -0.17 43.99 -24.30
C ARG A 12 -1.11 43.05 -23.59
N LEU A 13 -0.92 41.76 -23.75
CA LEU A 13 -1.55 40.72 -22.93
C LEU A 13 -1.14 40.96 -21.47
N ASP A 14 -2.14 41.11 -20.60
CA ASP A 14 -1.98 41.38 -19.17
C ASP A 14 -1.13 40.23 -18.55
N ASP A 15 -0.03 40.59 -17.89
CA ASP A 15 0.97 39.70 -17.31
C ASP A 15 0.35 38.78 -16.23
N ARG A 16 -0.80 39.17 -15.65
CA ARG A 16 -1.55 38.37 -14.65
C ARG A 16 -2.29 37.16 -15.27
N SER A 17 -2.80 37.31 -16.49
CA SER A 17 -3.49 36.19 -17.19
C SER A 17 -2.50 35.11 -17.63
N ASN A 18 -1.27 35.49 -17.94
CA ASN A 18 -0.21 34.58 -18.36
C ASN A 18 0.32 33.74 -17.15
N LYS A 19 0.44 34.34 -15.98
CA LYS A 19 0.89 33.64 -14.76
C LYS A 19 -0.11 32.57 -14.32
N GLY A 20 -1.41 32.87 -14.29
CA GLY A 20 -2.46 31.89 -13.97
C GLY A 20 -2.52 30.72 -14.96
N TYR A 21 -2.34 30.99 -16.25
CA TYR A 21 -2.29 29.96 -17.29
C TYR A 21 -1.07 29.04 -17.12
N PHE A 22 0.12 29.59 -16.82
CA PHE A 22 1.33 28.79 -16.55
C PHE A 22 1.20 27.95 -15.27
N GLU A 23 0.62 28.48 -14.21
CA GLU A 23 0.36 27.72 -12.97
C GLU A 23 -0.63 26.58 -13.23
N PHE A 24 -1.72 26.83 -13.97
CA PHE A 24 -2.68 25.79 -14.36
C PHE A 24 -2.04 24.71 -15.22
N MET A 25 -1.28 25.06 -16.25
CA MET A 25 -0.60 24.09 -17.14
C MET A 25 0.45 23.28 -16.38
N ASN A 26 1.17 23.89 -15.44
CA ASN A 26 2.11 23.16 -14.58
C ASN A 26 1.39 22.17 -13.64
N THR A 27 0.25 22.56 -13.07
CA THR A 27 -0.56 21.68 -12.21
C THR A 27 -1.11 20.48 -12.99
N VAL A 28 -1.64 20.71 -14.20
CA VAL A 28 -2.12 19.62 -15.08
C VAL A 28 -0.98 18.69 -15.51
N ALA A 29 0.17 19.24 -15.87
CA ALA A 29 1.34 18.44 -16.26
C ALA A 29 1.92 17.65 -15.07
N HIS A 30 1.86 18.20 -13.86
CA HIS A 30 2.29 17.52 -12.63
C HIS A 30 1.35 16.36 -12.32
N LYS A 31 0.04 16.59 -12.32
CA LYS A 31 -0.97 15.56 -12.10
C LYS A 31 -0.83 14.40 -13.10
N HIS A 32 -0.68 14.70 -14.38
CA HIS A 32 -0.50 13.68 -15.41
C HIS A 32 0.78 12.84 -15.20
N ARG A 33 1.86 13.43 -14.70
CA ARG A 33 3.10 12.70 -14.35
C ARG A 33 2.92 11.80 -13.14
N GLU A 34 2.19 12.25 -12.12
CA GLU A 34 1.84 11.42 -10.95
C GLU A 34 0.97 10.23 -11.40
N ASP A 35 -0.06 10.46 -12.22
CA ASP A 35 -0.93 9.40 -12.73
C ASP A 35 -0.14 8.31 -13.50
N ILE A 36 0.87 8.69 -14.30
CA ILE A 36 1.74 7.73 -15.00
C ILE A 36 2.63 6.96 -14.02
N ARG A 37 3.23 7.65 -13.06
CA ARG A 37 4.08 7.01 -12.03
C ARG A 37 3.30 5.97 -11.24
N GLU A 38 2.12 6.32 -10.77
CA GLU A 38 1.21 5.42 -10.05
C GLU A 38 0.79 4.24 -10.91
N HIS A 39 0.44 4.47 -12.17
CA HIS A 39 0.10 3.39 -13.09
C HIS A 39 1.23 2.37 -13.30
N ILE A 40 2.50 2.82 -13.35
CA ILE A 40 3.66 1.92 -13.42
C ILE A 40 3.80 1.13 -12.10
N LEU A 41 3.61 1.76 -10.94
CA LEU A 41 3.67 1.12 -9.63
C LEU A 41 2.59 0.04 -9.50
N ASP A 42 1.34 0.35 -9.80
CA ASP A 42 0.20 -0.59 -9.73
C ASP A 42 0.41 -1.79 -10.66
N THR A 43 0.88 -1.52 -11.89
CA THR A 43 1.16 -2.58 -12.86
C THR A 43 2.26 -3.51 -12.35
N GLY A 44 3.36 -2.96 -11.86
CA GLY A 44 4.47 -3.74 -11.31
C GLY A 44 4.06 -4.52 -10.07
N GLN A 45 3.30 -3.89 -9.15
CA GLN A 45 2.77 -4.54 -7.96
C GLN A 45 1.92 -5.77 -8.33
N ARG A 46 0.99 -5.63 -9.27
CA ARG A 46 0.12 -6.71 -9.73
C ARG A 46 0.90 -7.88 -10.32
N ILE A 47 1.89 -7.61 -11.17
CA ILE A 47 2.71 -8.66 -11.81
C ILE A 47 3.61 -9.34 -10.77
N MET A 48 4.28 -8.57 -9.92
CA MET A 48 5.19 -9.08 -8.89
C MET A 48 4.45 -9.83 -7.78
N ALA A 49 3.25 -9.41 -7.41
CA ALA A 49 2.40 -10.16 -6.49
C ALA A 49 2.07 -11.58 -7.00
N SER A 50 1.99 -11.77 -8.32
CA SER A 50 1.78 -13.08 -8.94
C SER A 50 3.09 -13.88 -9.08
N LYS A 51 4.13 -13.28 -9.67
CA LYS A 51 5.34 -13.98 -10.13
C LYS A 51 6.52 -13.93 -9.14
N GLY A 52 6.57 -12.95 -8.23
CA GLY A 52 7.74 -12.63 -7.42
C GLY A 52 8.56 -11.50 -8.04
N TYR A 53 9.47 -10.91 -7.28
CA TYR A 53 10.27 -9.76 -7.71
C TYR A 53 11.34 -10.11 -8.73
N SER A 54 12.11 -11.19 -8.47
CA SER A 54 13.24 -11.61 -9.33
C SER A 54 12.77 -12.12 -10.69
N ALA A 55 11.61 -12.79 -10.71
CA ALA A 55 11.06 -13.37 -11.95
C ALA A 55 10.48 -12.33 -12.92
N VAL A 56 10.28 -11.08 -12.48
CA VAL A 56 9.68 -10.01 -13.28
C VAL A 56 10.77 -9.10 -13.85
N GLY A 57 10.90 -9.06 -15.16
CA GLY A 57 11.80 -8.15 -15.87
C GLY A 57 11.20 -6.76 -16.04
N LEU A 58 12.06 -5.74 -16.11
CA LEU A 58 11.62 -4.37 -16.36
C LEU A 58 10.80 -4.23 -17.64
N ASN A 59 11.22 -4.91 -18.72
CA ASN A 59 10.52 -4.85 -20.01
C ASN A 59 9.08 -5.39 -19.92
N GLU A 60 8.83 -6.37 -19.06
CA GLU A 60 7.49 -6.90 -18.85
C GLU A 60 6.57 -5.85 -18.20
N ILE A 61 7.07 -5.16 -17.16
CA ILE A 61 6.33 -4.08 -16.51
C ILE A 61 6.00 -2.97 -17.51
N LEU A 62 6.99 -2.55 -18.30
CA LEU A 62 6.83 -1.48 -19.29
C LEU A 62 5.83 -1.82 -20.39
N THR A 63 5.89 -3.06 -20.88
CA THR A 63 4.97 -3.56 -21.92
C THR A 63 3.54 -3.58 -21.39
N GLU A 64 3.35 -4.12 -20.18
CA GLU A 64 2.03 -4.23 -19.57
C GLU A 64 1.45 -2.85 -19.18
N ALA A 65 2.31 -1.93 -18.73
CA ALA A 65 1.90 -0.54 -18.44
C ALA A 65 1.73 0.32 -19.69
N GLY A 66 2.15 -0.15 -20.87
CA GLY A 66 2.07 0.62 -22.12
C GLY A 66 2.94 1.88 -22.12
N VAL A 67 4.07 1.90 -21.37
CA VAL A 67 4.94 3.07 -21.23
C VAL A 67 6.32 2.82 -21.84
N PRO A 68 6.96 3.83 -22.46
CA PRO A 68 8.30 3.71 -23.00
C PRO A 68 9.35 3.60 -21.88
N LYS A 69 10.45 2.90 -22.17
CA LYS A 69 11.55 2.67 -21.22
C LYS A 69 12.13 3.95 -20.60
N GLY A 70 12.18 5.03 -21.39
CA GLY A 70 12.63 6.35 -20.92
C GLY A 70 11.78 6.90 -19.76
N SER A 71 10.46 6.68 -19.78
CA SER A 71 9.57 7.12 -18.72
C SER A 71 9.89 6.44 -17.38
N PHE A 72 10.17 5.14 -17.40
CA PHE A 72 10.55 4.42 -16.19
C PHE A 72 11.79 5.01 -15.51
N TYR A 73 12.87 5.19 -16.27
CA TYR A 73 14.10 5.74 -15.72
C TYR A 73 13.97 7.20 -15.28
N HIS A 74 13.04 7.93 -15.88
CA HIS A 74 12.70 9.27 -15.41
C HIS A 74 12.08 9.27 -14.01
N TYR A 75 11.22 8.26 -13.69
CA TYR A 75 10.54 8.19 -12.39
C TYR A 75 11.33 7.48 -11.30
N PHE A 76 12.03 6.40 -11.63
CA PHE A 76 12.58 5.48 -10.63
C PHE A 76 14.11 5.34 -10.66
N GLY A 77 14.77 5.65 -11.77
CA GLY A 77 16.22 5.51 -11.92
C GLY A 77 16.73 4.06 -12.03
N SER A 78 16.20 3.13 -11.25
CA SER A 78 16.59 1.71 -11.28
C SER A 78 15.41 0.79 -10.92
N LYS A 79 15.54 -0.53 -11.19
CA LYS A 79 14.56 -1.53 -10.76
C LYS A 79 14.50 -1.62 -9.22
N ASP A 80 15.63 -1.44 -8.54
CA ASP A 80 15.70 -1.46 -7.08
C ASP A 80 14.96 -0.27 -6.48
N ALA A 81 15.20 0.95 -6.96
CA ALA A 81 14.47 2.14 -6.55
C ALA A 81 12.96 2.04 -6.87
N PHE A 82 12.59 1.39 -7.98
CA PHE A 82 11.21 1.06 -8.28
C PHE A 82 10.62 0.09 -7.25
N GLY A 83 11.37 -0.94 -6.84
CA GLY A 83 10.94 -1.89 -5.81
C GLY A 83 10.67 -1.21 -4.47
N VAL A 84 11.52 -0.28 -4.06
CA VAL A 84 11.32 0.55 -2.86
C VAL A 84 10.04 1.38 -3.00
N ALA A 85 9.90 2.14 -4.08
CA ALA A 85 8.72 3.00 -4.31
C ALA A 85 7.41 2.19 -4.38
N MET A 86 7.45 0.99 -4.94
CA MET A 86 6.30 0.08 -5.01
C MET A 86 5.90 -0.43 -3.61
N LEU A 87 6.88 -0.78 -2.78
CA LEU A 87 6.60 -1.21 -1.40
C LEU A 87 6.09 -0.05 -0.54
N GLU A 88 6.63 1.15 -0.69
CA GLU A 88 6.14 2.35 -0.01
C GLU A 88 4.68 2.63 -0.37
N SER A 89 4.35 2.70 -1.66
CA SER A 89 2.97 2.89 -2.14
C SER A 89 2.02 1.82 -1.60
N TYR A 90 2.45 0.56 -1.64
CA TYR A 90 1.67 -0.55 -1.08
C TYR A 90 1.38 -0.38 0.41
N PHE A 91 2.38 -0.03 1.22
CA PHE A 91 2.18 0.14 2.66
C PHE A 91 1.36 1.38 2.98
N ASP A 92 1.51 2.48 2.25
CA ASP A 92 0.69 3.68 2.41
C ASP A 92 -0.80 3.36 2.20
N ASP A 93 -1.14 2.67 1.12
CA ASP A 93 -2.50 2.22 0.84
C ASP A 93 -3.02 1.22 1.87
N TYR A 94 -2.18 0.26 2.26
CA TYR A 94 -2.54 -0.75 3.25
C TYR A 94 -2.86 -0.13 4.60
N LEU A 95 -2.00 0.76 5.09
CA LEU A 95 -2.16 1.45 6.36
C LEU A 95 -3.37 2.39 6.35
N ALA A 96 -3.60 3.11 5.25
CA ALA A 96 -4.79 3.94 5.07
C ALA A 96 -6.10 3.11 5.10
N ASN A 97 -6.11 1.93 4.48
CA ASN A 97 -7.26 1.02 4.54
C ASN A 97 -7.46 0.42 5.94
N MET A 98 -6.36 0.10 6.63
CA MET A 98 -6.40 -0.36 8.01
C MET A 98 -6.99 0.72 8.95
N ASP A 99 -6.55 1.98 8.79
CA ASP A 99 -7.08 3.12 9.54
C ASP A 99 -8.60 3.29 9.32
N LYS A 100 -9.09 3.14 8.09
CA LYS A 100 -10.54 3.15 7.79
C LYS A 100 -11.29 2.02 8.49
N THR A 101 -10.73 0.81 8.50
CA THR A 101 -11.34 -0.35 9.15
C THR A 101 -11.38 -0.18 10.67
N LEU A 102 -10.28 0.29 11.27
CA LEU A 102 -10.17 0.47 12.72
C LEU A 102 -10.89 1.71 13.25
N SER A 103 -11.32 2.62 12.37
CA SER A 103 -12.10 3.82 12.74
C SER A 103 -13.60 3.71 12.44
N GLN A 104 -14.12 2.53 12.07
CA GLN A 104 -15.54 2.36 11.74
C GLN A 104 -16.44 2.81 12.90
N PRO A 105 -17.45 3.69 12.66
CA PRO A 105 -18.35 4.17 13.69
C PRO A 105 -19.29 3.04 14.17
N ASN A 106 -19.83 3.20 15.37
CA ASN A 106 -20.83 2.30 15.98
C ASN A 106 -20.38 0.83 16.13
N CYS A 107 -19.07 0.58 16.19
CA CYS A 107 -18.48 -0.73 16.44
C CYS A 107 -17.54 -0.62 17.65
N THR A 108 -17.50 -1.64 18.49
CA THR A 108 -16.46 -1.78 19.51
C THR A 108 -15.10 -2.06 18.84
N MET A 109 -14.00 -1.80 19.52
CA MET A 109 -12.68 -2.08 18.98
C MET A 109 -12.47 -3.58 18.72
N GLN A 110 -13.05 -4.45 19.56
CA GLN A 110 -13.10 -5.89 19.28
C GLN A 110 -13.74 -6.19 17.91
N GLN A 111 -14.91 -5.61 17.63
CA GLN A 111 -15.60 -5.83 16.36
C GLN A 111 -14.78 -5.34 15.17
N ARG A 112 -14.10 -4.19 15.30
CA ARG A 112 -13.22 -3.63 14.25
C ARG A 112 -12.01 -4.53 13.99
N LEU A 113 -11.35 -5.03 15.03
CA LEU A 113 -10.23 -5.97 14.91
C LEU A 113 -10.67 -7.29 14.29
N MET A 114 -11.83 -7.85 14.70
CA MET A 114 -12.35 -9.07 14.08
C MET A 114 -12.71 -8.86 12.61
N HIS A 115 -13.24 -7.69 12.27
CA HIS A 115 -13.50 -7.33 10.86
C HIS A 115 -12.21 -7.20 10.06
N TYR A 116 -11.15 -6.60 10.61
CA TYR A 116 -9.83 -6.53 9.99
C TYR A 116 -9.28 -7.92 9.67
N TRP A 117 -9.33 -8.88 10.62
CA TRP A 117 -8.86 -10.24 10.39
C TRP A 117 -9.72 -11.02 9.40
N GLN A 118 -11.03 -10.77 9.38
CA GLN A 118 -11.92 -11.34 8.37
C GLN A 118 -11.56 -10.83 6.96
N GLN A 119 -11.35 -9.53 6.81
CA GLN A 119 -10.88 -8.95 5.53
C GLN A 119 -9.54 -9.54 5.10
N TRP A 120 -8.60 -9.75 6.05
CA TRP A 120 -7.35 -10.44 5.76
C TRP A 120 -7.59 -11.83 5.17
N GLN A 121 -8.42 -12.63 5.81
CA GLN A 121 -8.77 -13.98 5.33
C GLN A 121 -9.40 -13.93 3.93
N ASP A 122 -10.29 -12.99 3.67
CA ASP A 122 -11.00 -12.89 2.39
C ASP A 122 -10.08 -12.46 1.25
N THR A 123 -9.15 -11.55 1.52
CA THR A 123 -8.18 -11.03 0.53
C THR A 123 -7.02 -11.99 0.24
N GLN A 124 -6.73 -12.94 1.14
CA GLN A 124 -5.62 -13.90 1.01
C GLN A 124 -6.09 -15.30 0.61
N SER A 125 -7.35 -15.47 0.17
CA SER A 125 -7.88 -16.77 -0.20
C SER A 125 -7.13 -17.35 -1.41
N PHE A 126 -6.91 -18.66 -1.42
CA PHE A 126 -6.08 -19.35 -2.42
C PHE A 126 -6.69 -19.33 -3.84
N GLN A 127 -7.98 -19.10 -3.99
CA GLN A 127 -8.67 -19.08 -5.29
C GLN A 127 -8.21 -17.94 -6.19
N ASP A 128 -7.85 -16.80 -5.60
CA ASP A 128 -7.34 -15.65 -6.34
C ASP A 128 -5.83 -15.51 -6.31
N CYS A 129 -5.05 -16.47 -5.93
CA CYS A 129 -3.57 -16.50 -5.81
C CYS A 129 -2.78 -15.19 -6.08
N GLN A 130 -3.50 -14.11 -6.33
CA GLN A 130 -3.03 -12.73 -6.47
C GLN A 130 -2.89 -12.11 -5.09
N GLY A 131 -2.26 -12.86 -4.16
CA GLY A 131 -2.11 -12.49 -2.77
C GLY A 131 -1.79 -11.01 -2.64
N LYS A 132 -2.78 -10.25 -2.19
CA LYS A 132 -2.69 -8.80 -2.06
C LYS A 132 -1.68 -8.35 -0.99
N CYS A 133 -1.15 -9.25 -0.19
CA CYS A 133 -0.11 -8.94 0.79
C CYS A 133 1.29 -9.14 0.18
N LEU A 134 1.91 -8.04 -0.21
CA LEU A 134 3.29 -8.08 -0.73
C LEU A 134 4.29 -8.56 0.32
N ALA A 135 4.08 -8.30 1.61
CA ALA A 135 4.93 -8.80 2.67
C ALA A 135 4.94 -10.34 2.70
N VAL A 136 3.77 -10.98 2.50
CA VAL A 136 3.68 -12.46 2.40
C VAL A 136 4.33 -13.00 1.11
N LYS A 137 4.20 -12.26 0.02
CA LYS A 137 4.67 -12.74 -1.30
C LYS A 137 6.14 -12.46 -1.54
N LEU A 138 6.60 -11.29 -1.18
CA LEU A 138 7.92 -10.78 -1.56
C LEU A 138 8.87 -10.67 -0.36
N GLY A 139 8.36 -10.71 0.89
CA GLY A 139 9.10 -10.33 2.08
C GLY A 139 10.45 -11.04 2.21
N ALA A 140 10.47 -12.36 2.18
CA ALA A 140 11.71 -13.13 2.28
C ALA A 140 12.64 -12.89 1.07
N GLU A 141 12.08 -12.89 -0.16
CA GLU A 141 12.86 -12.72 -1.37
C GLU A 141 13.56 -11.35 -1.44
N VAL A 142 12.83 -10.25 -1.23
CA VAL A 142 13.41 -8.92 -1.40
C VAL A 142 14.26 -8.48 -0.21
N ALA A 143 14.03 -9.04 0.98
CA ALA A 143 14.87 -8.79 2.14
C ALA A 143 16.31 -9.30 1.93
N ASP A 144 16.47 -10.39 1.19
CA ASP A 144 17.79 -10.94 0.86
C ASP A 144 18.45 -10.22 -0.33
N LEU A 145 17.67 -9.55 -1.19
CA LEU A 145 18.15 -8.95 -2.43
C LEU A 145 18.56 -7.49 -2.29
N SER A 146 17.89 -6.71 -1.43
CA SER A 146 18.09 -5.27 -1.33
C SER A 146 17.86 -4.78 0.09
N GLU A 147 18.90 -4.19 0.67
CA GLU A 147 18.82 -3.58 2.01
C GLU A 147 17.80 -2.42 2.05
N ALA A 148 17.68 -1.66 0.97
CA ALA A 148 16.70 -0.58 0.87
C ALA A 148 15.26 -1.13 0.89
N MET A 149 14.98 -2.20 0.13
CA MET A 149 13.66 -2.85 0.16
C MET A 149 13.39 -3.55 1.51
N ARG A 150 14.42 -4.19 2.13
CA ARG A 150 14.32 -4.77 3.46
C ARG A 150 13.91 -3.74 4.50
N HIS A 151 14.54 -2.56 4.47
CA HIS A 151 14.21 -1.46 5.39
C HIS A 151 12.79 -0.93 5.15
N THR A 152 12.34 -0.84 3.90
CA THR A 152 10.96 -0.44 3.57
C THR A 152 9.94 -1.46 4.09
N LEU A 153 10.23 -2.76 3.98
CA LEU A 153 9.41 -3.82 4.57
C LEU A 153 9.36 -3.72 6.09
N GLU A 154 10.51 -3.54 6.74
CA GLU A 154 10.62 -3.36 8.19
C GLU A 154 9.75 -2.19 8.66
N LYS A 155 9.89 -1.02 8.05
CA LYS A 155 9.09 0.17 8.36
C LYS A 155 7.58 -0.07 8.14
N GLY A 156 7.21 -0.65 7.01
CA GLY A 156 5.81 -0.90 6.69
C GLY A 156 5.16 -1.92 7.62
N THR A 157 5.84 -3.03 7.93
CA THR A 157 5.34 -4.03 8.87
C THR A 157 5.27 -3.51 10.30
N ALA A 158 6.26 -2.71 10.74
CA ALA A 158 6.21 -2.01 12.03
C ALA A 158 5.02 -1.06 12.12
N GLY A 159 4.67 -0.37 11.02
CA GLY A 159 3.48 0.48 10.94
C GLY A 159 2.16 -0.29 11.12
N ILE A 160 2.08 -1.52 10.63
CA ILE A 160 0.93 -2.41 10.84
C ILE A 160 0.85 -2.83 12.31
N VAL A 161 1.97 -3.31 12.88
CA VAL A 161 2.03 -3.74 14.29
C VAL A 161 1.68 -2.60 15.24
N ALA A 162 2.15 -1.38 14.97
CA ALA A 162 1.81 -0.20 15.77
C ALA A 162 0.28 0.04 15.81
N ARG A 163 -0.40 0.01 14.65
CA ARG A 163 -1.86 0.19 14.59
C ARG A 163 -2.64 -0.92 15.30
N LEU A 164 -2.15 -2.16 15.21
CA LEU A 164 -2.74 -3.27 15.97
C LEU A 164 -2.55 -3.06 17.48
N THR A 165 -1.38 -2.58 17.91
CA THR A 165 -1.11 -2.25 19.31
C THR A 165 -2.07 -1.19 19.81
N ASP A 166 -2.17 -0.05 19.11
CA ASP A 166 -3.07 1.06 19.46
C ASP A 166 -4.54 0.59 19.52
N ALA A 167 -4.95 -0.25 18.56
CA ALA A 167 -6.30 -0.81 18.55
C ALA A 167 -6.57 -1.74 19.74
N ILE A 168 -5.61 -2.60 20.10
CA ILE A 168 -5.76 -3.49 21.26
C ILE A 168 -5.78 -2.67 22.55
N GLU A 169 -4.92 -1.66 22.71
CA GLU A 169 -4.93 -0.75 23.85
C GLU A 169 -6.27 -0.03 23.99
N ALA A 170 -6.80 0.52 22.87
CA ALA A 170 -8.10 1.17 22.86
C ALA A 170 -9.23 0.21 23.23
N GLY A 171 -9.22 -1.04 22.73
CA GLY A 171 -10.21 -2.05 23.06
C GLY A 171 -10.18 -2.50 24.52
N VAL A 172 -8.99 -2.56 25.11
CA VAL A 172 -8.84 -2.83 26.57
C VAL A 172 -9.35 -1.64 27.37
N ALA A 173 -9.02 -0.41 26.97
CA ALA A 173 -9.45 0.80 27.67
C ALA A 173 -10.98 1.01 27.61
N GLU A 174 -11.63 0.69 26.49
CA GLU A 174 -13.11 0.74 26.36
C GLU A 174 -13.83 -0.48 26.98
N GLY A 175 -13.07 -1.51 27.38
CA GLY A 175 -13.61 -2.72 28.01
C GLY A 175 -14.17 -3.76 27.03
N SER A 176 -13.95 -3.62 25.71
CA SER A 176 -14.40 -4.61 24.72
C SER A 176 -13.39 -5.75 24.51
N LEU A 177 -12.16 -5.58 24.96
CA LEU A 177 -11.09 -6.58 24.89
C LEU A 177 -10.47 -6.82 26.28
N ARG A 178 -9.93 -8.02 26.44
CA ARG A 178 -9.06 -8.37 27.58
C ARG A 178 -7.86 -9.15 27.03
N THR A 179 -6.66 -8.80 27.45
CA THR A 179 -5.42 -9.51 27.12
C THR A 179 -4.66 -9.83 28.38
N GLU A 180 -4.02 -10.99 28.45
CA GLU A 180 -3.14 -11.39 29.55
C GLU A 180 -1.75 -10.76 29.40
N GLU A 181 -1.30 -10.61 28.15
CA GLU A 181 -0.01 -10.05 27.79
C GLU A 181 -0.14 -8.56 27.39
N LYS A 182 1.01 -7.90 27.27
CA LYS A 182 1.08 -6.50 26.80
C LYS A 182 0.51 -6.37 25.39
N PRO A 183 -0.29 -5.35 25.10
CA PRO A 183 -0.89 -5.14 23.76
C PRO A 183 0.11 -5.22 22.61
N ALA A 184 1.31 -4.66 22.77
CA ALA A 184 2.37 -4.72 21.75
C ALA A 184 2.83 -6.15 21.44
N VAL A 185 2.96 -7.00 22.49
CA VAL A 185 3.35 -8.42 22.32
C VAL A 185 2.24 -9.20 21.62
N VAL A 186 0.98 -8.93 21.99
CA VAL A 186 -0.19 -9.55 21.35
C VAL A 186 -0.28 -9.13 19.88
N ALA A 187 -0.13 -7.83 19.59
CA ALA A 187 -0.17 -7.29 18.23
C ALA A 187 0.89 -7.93 17.32
N GLU A 188 2.14 -7.99 17.78
CA GLU A 188 3.24 -8.59 17.04
C GLU A 188 3.02 -10.09 16.81
N SER A 189 2.61 -10.82 17.87
CA SER A 189 2.33 -12.25 17.78
C SER A 189 1.19 -12.56 16.82
N LEU A 190 0.10 -11.79 16.85
CA LEU A 190 -1.01 -11.93 15.91
C LEU A 190 -0.58 -11.65 14.49
N TYR A 191 0.19 -10.58 14.24
CA TYR A 191 0.67 -10.26 12.90
C TYR A 191 1.53 -11.40 12.33
N GLN A 192 2.48 -11.92 13.11
CA GLN A 192 3.33 -13.05 12.72
C GLN A 192 2.51 -14.33 12.48
N LEU A 193 1.52 -14.62 13.32
CA LEU A 193 0.60 -15.75 13.15
C LEU A 193 -0.14 -15.67 11.82
N TRP A 194 -0.69 -14.51 11.46
CA TRP A 194 -1.45 -14.33 10.24
C TRP A 194 -0.57 -14.32 8.98
N LEU A 195 0.66 -13.82 9.07
CA LEU A 195 1.67 -13.98 8.01
C LEU A 195 1.97 -15.47 7.76
N GLY A 196 2.23 -16.23 8.83
CA GLY A 196 2.47 -17.68 8.75
C GLY A 196 1.28 -18.44 8.21
N ALA A 197 0.06 -18.13 8.68
CA ALA A 197 -1.18 -18.72 8.17
C ALA A 197 -1.38 -18.45 6.67
N SER A 198 -1.05 -17.25 6.20
CA SER A 198 -1.13 -16.89 4.77
C SER A 198 -0.19 -17.69 3.91
N VAL A 199 1.03 -17.97 4.37
CA VAL A 199 1.99 -18.86 3.70
C VAL A 199 1.44 -20.29 3.66
N MET A 200 0.95 -20.78 4.80
CA MET A 200 0.43 -22.15 4.92
C MET A 200 -0.80 -22.39 4.04
N VAL A 201 -1.72 -21.42 3.92
CA VAL A 201 -2.88 -21.53 2.99
C VAL A 201 -2.43 -21.78 1.55
N LYS A 202 -1.36 -21.15 1.10
CA LYS A 202 -0.79 -21.35 -0.24
C LYS A 202 -0.18 -22.74 -0.40
N ILE A 203 0.46 -23.28 0.65
CA ILE A 203 1.09 -24.61 0.65
C ILE A 203 0.04 -25.70 0.66
N VAL A 204 -0.93 -25.64 1.59
CA VAL A 204 -1.92 -26.71 1.78
C VAL A 204 -3.16 -26.57 0.91
N ARG A 205 -3.31 -25.46 0.21
CA ARG A 205 -4.41 -25.12 -0.71
C ARG A 205 -5.82 -25.27 -0.09
N ASN A 206 -5.94 -24.93 1.19
CA ASN A 206 -7.22 -24.86 1.90
C ASN A 206 -7.18 -23.80 3.00
N LYS A 207 -8.36 -23.43 3.53
CA LYS A 207 -8.51 -22.34 4.51
C LYS A 207 -8.26 -22.73 5.98
N ARG A 208 -7.90 -23.99 6.28
CA ARG A 208 -7.66 -24.45 7.67
C ARG A 208 -6.67 -23.59 8.45
N PRO A 209 -5.53 -23.14 7.88
CA PRO A 209 -4.60 -22.28 8.61
C PRO A 209 -5.24 -20.97 9.07
N PHE A 210 -6.13 -20.36 8.27
CA PHE A 210 -6.87 -19.16 8.70
C PHE A 210 -7.89 -19.45 9.79
N ALA A 211 -8.59 -20.60 9.73
CA ALA A 211 -9.51 -20.98 10.80
C ALA A 211 -8.76 -21.14 12.13
N SER A 212 -7.58 -21.78 12.11
CA SER A 212 -6.73 -21.90 13.30
C SER A 212 -6.23 -20.54 13.81
N ALA A 213 -5.78 -19.66 12.90
CA ALA A 213 -5.35 -18.31 13.26
C ALA A 213 -6.50 -17.50 13.88
N MET A 214 -7.71 -17.58 13.31
CA MET A 214 -8.90 -16.88 13.83
C MET A 214 -9.26 -17.38 15.25
N THR A 215 -9.25 -18.69 15.47
CA THR A 215 -9.52 -19.27 16.81
C THR A 215 -8.52 -18.75 17.85
N LEU A 216 -7.22 -18.75 17.52
CA LEU A 216 -6.20 -18.25 18.43
C LEU A 216 -6.30 -16.74 18.62
N THR A 217 -6.63 -15.99 17.57
CA THR A 217 -6.89 -14.53 17.67
C THR A 217 -8.01 -14.23 18.66
N GLN A 218 -9.13 -14.98 18.59
CA GLN A 218 -10.24 -14.84 19.52
C GLN A 218 -9.85 -15.19 20.98
N GLN A 219 -8.99 -16.18 21.18
CA GLN A 219 -8.48 -16.54 22.50
C GLN A 219 -7.55 -15.47 23.09
N MET A 220 -6.64 -14.92 22.27
CA MET A 220 -5.68 -13.89 22.70
C MET A 220 -6.36 -12.52 22.95
N LEU A 221 -7.48 -12.25 22.25
CA LEU A 221 -8.29 -11.04 22.36
C LEU A 221 -9.60 -11.34 23.12
N ASN A 222 -9.56 -12.15 24.16
CA ASN A 222 -10.76 -12.54 24.93
C ASN A 222 -11.73 -11.38 25.07
N ALA A 223 -13.00 -11.60 24.64
CA ALA A 223 -14.04 -10.62 24.88
C ALA A 223 -14.18 -10.41 26.39
N ALA A 224 -14.21 -9.16 26.81
CA ALA A 224 -14.67 -8.84 28.17
C ALA A 224 -16.15 -9.27 28.25
N SER A 225 -16.44 -10.22 29.14
CA SER A 225 -17.81 -10.71 29.40
C SER A 225 -18.68 -9.62 30.00
#